data_410446c7aa5a6430c92cc72675a7501d
#
_entry.id   410446c7aa5a6430c92cc72675a7501d
#
_cell.length_a   1.000
_cell.length_b   1.000
_cell.length_c   1.000
_cell.angle_alpha   90.00
_cell.angle_beta   90.00
_cell.angle_gamma   90.00
#
_symmetry.space_group_name_H-M   'P 1'
#
loop_
_entity.id
_entity.type
_entity.pdbx_description
1 polymer ?
#
loop_
_entity_poly.entity_id
_entity_poly.type
_entity_poly.pdbx_seq_one_letter_code
_entity_poly.pdbx_strand_id
1 'polypeptide(L)'
;MDYLVRDYGAVGDGQTNDAAAIQKAIDACFQAGGGRVILENGRTYYSSSIILKAHTELHLERGAVLKAHQDIDTYFHPNAGQRDDGVDRVGTPVTLKPSYAFIYAKDADDIAISGPGVVDGNAYAFVKQVSPYYVTGDFYPRPTLIYVEHCDHISFTEVTLRNAPFWTLHPAGCDDVLISGIHILNDLNVANSDGIDPDHSTNVRIIGCHITCADDCICLKSSSGNMEYGPTKNVLVSGCTLISTSAAIKIGTEGTGNFENLIVNNCIISDSNRGISIQIRDGGSVKNASFSDIIIETRRFADCWWGCGEPITISTHDRDEQTKSGHIS
;
A
#
# COMPACT_ATOMS: atom_id res chain seq x y z
N MET A 1 12.43 -4.03 -24.40
CA MET A 1 11.50 -4.62 -25.41
C MET A 1 10.11 -4.56 -24.84
N ASP A 2 9.09 -4.39 -25.71
CA ASP A 2 7.71 -4.27 -25.29
C ASP A 2 6.96 -5.58 -25.53
N TYR A 3 6.15 -6.01 -24.54
CA TYR A 3 5.33 -7.24 -24.55
C TYR A 3 3.87 -6.80 -24.37
N LEU A 4 3.10 -6.76 -25.45
CA LEU A 4 1.69 -6.39 -25.39
C LEU A 4 0.88 -7.55 -24.83
N VAL A 5 0.12 -7.36 -23.75
CA VAL A 5 -0.62 -8.47 -23.11
C VAL A 5 -1.62 -9.15 -24.04
N ARG A 6 -2.18 -8.45 -25.02
CA ARG A 6 -3.07 -9.05 -26.03
C ARG A 6 -2.37 -10.08 -26.93
N ASP A 7 -1.07 -9.91 -27.21
CA ASP A 7 -0.32 -10.88 -28.01
C ASP A 7 -0.15 -12.21 -27.29
N TYR A 8 -0.42 -12.22 -25.97
CA TYR A 8 -0.44 -13.40 -25.10
C TYR A 8 -1.86 -13.89 -24.78
N GLY A 9 -2.88 -13.28 -25.40
CA GLY A 9 -4.26 -13.71 -25.33
C GLY A 9 -5.16 -12.93 -24.37
N ALA A 10 -4.70 -11.78 -23.83
CA ALA A 10 -5.56 -10.92 -23.03
C ALA A 10 -6.66 -10.27 -23.89
N VAL A 11 -7.89 -10.26 -23.39
CA VAL A 11 -9.07 -9.74 -24.08
C VAL A 11 -9.30 -8.26 -23.77
N GLY A 12 -9.20 -7.89 -22.50
CA GLY A 12 -9.39 -6.51 -22.04
C GLY A 12 -10.81 -5.99 -22.21
N ASP A 13 -11.82 -6.84 -22.05
CA ASP A 13 -13.26 -6.53 -22.18
C ASP A 13 -13.94 -6.18 -20.84
N GLY A 14 -13.20 -6.22 -19.73
CA GLY A 14 -13.71 -5.98 -18.38
C GLY A 14 -14.55 -7.11 -17.78
N GLN A 15 -14.58 -8.28 -18.41
CA GLN A 15 -15.35 -9.46 -17.96
C GLN A 15 -14.51 -10.73 -17.93
N THR A 16 -13.69 -10.93 -18.97
CA THR A 16 -12.80 -12.09 -19.08
C THR A 16 -11.66 -11.95 -18.07
N ASN A 17 -11.37 -13.03 -17.33
CA ASN A 17 -10.20 -13.04 -16.44
C ASN A 17 -8.91 -13.17 -17.26
N ASP A 18 -8.20 -12.06 -17.40
CA ASP A 18 -6.99 -11.93 -18.22
C ASP A 18 -5.69 -12.31 -17.46
N ALA A 19 -5.77 -12.74 -16.20
CA ALA A 19 -4.59 -13.00 -15.36
C ALA A 19 -3.59 -13.95 -16.01
N ALA A 20 -4.06 -15.04 -16.60
CA ALA A 20 -3.18 -16.01 -17.24
C ALA A 20 -2.45 -15.44 -18.47
N ALA A 21 -3.09 -14.57 -19.23
CA ALA A 21 -2.49 -13.92 -20.39
C ALA A 21 -1.47 -12.86 -19.97
N ILE A 22 -1.81 -12.03 -18.97
CA ILE A 22 -0.90 -11.04 -18.38
C ILE A 22 0.32 -11.75 -17.79
N GLN A 23 0.13 -12.83 -17.03
CA GLN A 23 1.22 -13.59 -16.45
C GLN A 23 2.15 -14.19 -17.53
N LYS A 24 1.61 -14.71 -18.63
CA LYS A 24 2.42 -15.19 -19.77
C LYS A 24 3.28 -14.09 -20.37
N ALA A 25 2.75 -12.87 -20.49
CA ALA A 25 3.54 -11.72 -20.98
C ALA A 25 4.67 -11.36 -20.01
N ILE A 26 4.41 -11.34 -18.70
CA ILE A 26 5.42 -11.13 -17.66
C ILE A 26 6.50 -12.22 -17.70
N ASP A 27 6.08 -13.48 -17.82
CA ASP A 27 7.00 -14.61 -17.88
C ASP A 27 7.89 -14.56 -19.13
N ALA A 28 7.36 -14.22 -20.28
CA ALA A 28 8.10 -14.05 -21.53
C ALA A 28 9.09 -12.87 -21.43
N CYS A 29 8.67 -11.76 -20.84
CA CYS A 29 9.51 -10.61 -20.60
C CYS A 29 10.70 -10.97 -19.70
N PHE A 30 10.46 -11.63 -18.58
CA PHE A 30 11.49 -12.10 -17.66
C PHE A 30 12.46 -13.07 -18.33
N GLN A 31 11.96 -14.07 -19.06
CA GLN A 31 12.79 -15.06 -19.76
C GLN A 31 13.71 -14.45 -20.82
N ALA A 32 13.29 -13.33 -21.41
CA ALA A 32 14.09 -12.58 -22.37
C ALA A 32 15.09 -11.61 -21.72
N GLY A 33 15.19 -11.59 -20.39
CA GLY A 33 16.12 -10.74 -19.64
C GLY A 33 15.54 -9.39 -19.23
N GLY A 34 14.22 -9.21 -19.33
CA GLY A 34 13.51 -8.01 -18.89
C GLY A 34 12.95 -7.15 -20.01
N GLY A 35 12.20 -6.13 -19.60
CA GLY A 35 11.54 -5.21 -20.52
C GLY A 35 10.21 -4.69 -19.96
N ARG A 36 9.31 -4.31 -20.84
CA ARG A 36 8.06 -3.66 -20.47
C ARG A 36 6.85 -4.47 -20.94
N VAL A 37 6.01 -4.86 -20.00
CA VAL A 37 4.71 -5.51 -20.25
C VAL A 37 3.63 -4.44 -20.30
N ILE A 38 2.94 -4.34 -21.43
CA ILE A 38 2.04 -3.22 -21.71
C ILE A 38 0.58 -3.65 -21.65
N LEU A 39 -0.19 -2.99 -20.78
CA LEU A 39 -1.64 -2.96 -20.81
C LEU A 39 -2.09 -1.78 -21.67
N GLU A 40 -2.73 -2.08 -22.79
CA GLU A 40 -2.99 -1.10 -23.86
C GLU A 40 -4.18 -0.22 -23.55
N ASN A 41 -4.17 0.97 -24.11
CA ASN A 41 -5.16 2.01 -23.91
C ASN A 41 -6.59 1.56 -24.23
N GLY A 42 -7.56 2.22 -23.54
CA GLY A 42 -8.99 2.04 -23.80
C GLY A 42 -9.54 0.65 -23.45
N ARG A 43 -8.77 -0.17 -22.72
CA ARG A 43 -9.18 -1.53 -22.31
C ARG A 43 -9.31 -1.65 -20.82
N THR A 44 -10.19 -2.53 -20.37
CA THR A 44 -10.31 -2.95 -18.98
C THR A 44 -9.94 -4.42 -18.87
N TYR A 45 -8.78 -4.69 -18.28
CA TYR A 45 -8.30 -6.04 -18.01
C TYR A 45 -8.80 -6.46 -16.63
N TYR A 46 -9.73 -7.41 -16.59
CA TYR A 46 -10.25 -7.97 -15.36
C TYR A 46 -9.38 -9.16 -14.95
N SER A 47 -8.77 -9.15 -13.79
CA SER A 47 -7.70 -10.06 -13.45
C SER A 47 -7.73 -10.53 -12.01
N SER A 48 -7.49 -11.80 -11.77
CA SER A 48 -7.02 -12.30 -10.49
C SER A 48 -5.54 -11.94 -10.28
N SER A 49 -4.88 -12.49 -9.27
CA SER A 49 -3.49 -12.11 -8.94
C SER A 49 -2.54 -12.25 -10.13
N ILE A 50 -1.61 -11.29 -10.21
CA ILE A 50 -0.44 -11.35 -11.10
C ILE A 50 0.84 -11.24 -10.28
N ILE A 51 1.89 -11.95 -10.71
CA ILE A 51 3.19 -12.02 -10.02
C ILE A 51 4.23 -11.34 -10.91
N LEU A 52 4.76 -10.21 -10.46
CA LEU A 52 5.86 -9.54 -11.14
C LEU A 52 7.16 -10.32 -10.95
N LYS A 53 8.06 -10.19 -11.90
CA LYS A 53 9.39 -10.84 -11.91
C LYS A 53 10.48 -9.82 -12.11
N ALA A 54 11.69 -10.18 -11.72
CA ALA A 54 12.84 -9.29 -11.82
C ALA A 54 13.02 -8.71 -13.23
N HIS A 55 13.48 -7.46 -13.30
CA HIS A 55 13.76 -6.72 -14.53
C HIS A 55 12.52 -6.49 -15.42
N THR A 56 11.30 -6.49 -14.83
CA THR A 56 10.06 -6.27 -15.57
C THR A 56 9.34 -5.00 -15.13
N GLU A 57 8.87 -4.23 -16.10
CA GLU A 57 7.99 -3.09 -15.91
C GLU A 57 6.57 -3.44 -16.35
N LEU A 58 5.59 -3.33 -15.46
CA LEU A 58 4.17 -3.37 -15.79
C LEU A 58 3.72 -1.95 -16.14
N HIS A 59 3.49 -1.69 -17.42
CA HIS A 59 3.12 -0.38 -17.92
C HIS A 59 1.64 -0.31 -18.30
N LEU A 60 0.91 0.63 -17.71
CA LEU A 60 -0.50 0.87 -18.01
C LEU A 60 -0.63 2.12 -18.87
N GLU A 61 -0.97 1.96 -20.14
CA GLU A 61 -1.20 3.11 -21.02
C GLU A 61 -2.41 3.96 -20.57
N ARG A 62 -2.47 5.20 -21.04
CA ARG A 62 -3.57 6.11 -20.71
C ARG A 62 -4.92 5.52 -21.10
N GLY A 63 -5.82 5.39 -20.11
CA GLY A 63 -7.14 4.78 -20.28
C GLY A 63 -7.15 3.25 -20.18
N ALA A 64 -6.01 2.60 -19.95
CA ALA A 64 -5.98 1.22 -19.53
C ALA A 64 -6.42 1.09 -18.07
N VAL A 65 -7.20 0.07 -17.76
CA VAL A 65 -7.62 -0.28 -16.40
C VAL A 65 -7.28 -1.74 -16.13
N LEU A 66 -6.48 -1.99 -15.10
CA LEU A 66 -6.29 -3.32 -14.53
C LEU A 66 -7.21 -3.44 -13.31
N LYS A 67 -8.28 -4.22 -13.42
CA LYS A 67 -9.32 -4.33 -12.38
C LYS A 67 -9.28 -5.68 -11.69
N ALA A 68 -9.29 -5.66 -10.37
CA ALA A 68 -9.28 -6.85 -9.52
C ALA A 68 -10.53 -7.72 -9.68
N HIS A 69 -10.33 -9.03 -9.90
CA HIS A 69 -11.39 -10.03 -9.98
C HIS A 69 -12.08 -10.20 -8.63
N GLN A 70 -13.39 -10.37 -8.62
CA GLN A 70 -14.18 -10.43 -7.38
C GLN A 70 -14.05 -11.76 -6.62
N ASP A 71 -13.60 -12.83 -7.26
CA ASP A 71 -13.49 -14.16 -6.68
C ASP A 71 -12.11 -14.33 -6.02
N ILE A 72 -12.10 -14.29 -4.70
CA ILE A 72 -10.88 -14.37 -3.89
C ILE A 72 -10.18 -15.74 -4.01
N ASP A 73 -10.91 -16.81 -4.30
CA ASP A 73 -10.34 -18.15 -4.45
C ASP A 73 -9.41 -18.26 -5.66
N THR A 74 -9.44 -17.25 -6.55
CA THR A 74 -8.55 -17.17 -7.71
C THR A 74 -7.26 -16.38 -7.43
N TYR A 75 -7.09 -15.86 -6.20
CA TYR A 75 -5.94 -15.07 -5.84
C TYR A 75 -4.78 -15.90 -5.32
N PHE A 76 -3.58 -15.40 -5.56
CA PHE A 76 -2.36 -15.95 -4.99
C PHE A 76 -2.27 -15.65 -3.48
N HIS A 77 -1.80 -16.63 -2.73
CA HIS A 77 -1.59 -16.56 -1.29
C HIS A 77 -0.10 -16.48 -0.97
N PRO A 78 0.51 -15.31 -0.87
CA PRO A 78 1.94 -15.18 -0.60
C PRO A 78 2.34 -15.82 0.74
N ASN A 79 1.44 -15.81 1.72
CA ASN A 79 1.68 -16.31 3.07
C ASN A 79 0.68 -17.41 3.46
N ALA A 80 0.36 -18.33 2.53
CA ALA A 80 -0.55 -19.44 2.77
C ALA A 80 -0.13 -20.24 4.02
N GLY A 81 -1.10 -20.47 4.93
CA GLY A 81 -0.87 -21.17 6.19
C GLY A 81 -0.40 -20.30 7.35
N GLN A 82 -0.07 -19.04 7.13
CA GLN A 82 0.01 -18.06 8.20
C GLN A 82 -1.41 -17.58 8.55
N ARG A 83 -1.62 -17.25 9.82
CA ARG A 83 -2.91 -16.71 10.24
C ARG A 83 -3.10 -15.34 9.60
N ASP A 84 -4.20 -15.18 8.87
CA ASP A 84 -4.63 -13.91 8.32
C ASP A 84 -5.28 -13.09 9.44
N ASP A 85 -4.44 -12.48 10.24
CA ASP A 85 -4.87 -11.68 11.38
C ASP A 85 -5.01 -10.20 11.06
N GLY A 86 -5.08 -9.86 9.78
CA GLY A 86 -5.39 -8.50 9.38
C GLY A 86 -6.75 -8.00 9.88
N VAL A 87 -7.43 -8.76 10.72
CA VAL A 87 -8.48 -8.25 11.59
C VAL A 87 -7.79 -7.72 12.83
N ASP A 88 -7.63 -6.41 12.90
CA ASP A 88 -7.43 -5.75 14.17
C ASP A 88 -8.68 -5.99 15.06
N ARG A 89 -8.69 -7.12 15.72
CA ARG A 89 -9.49 -7.26 16.93
C ARG A 89 -8.69 -6.50 17.97
N VAL A 90 -9.24 -5.41 18.45
CA VAL A 90 -8.69 -4.62 19.55
C VAL A 90 -7.98 -5.55 20.54
N GLY A 91 -6.63 -5.49 20.61
CA GLY A 91 -5.81 -6.28 21.50
C GLY A 91 -5.10 -7.51 20.92
N THR A 92 -5.14 -7.78 19.63
CA THR A 92 -4.37 -8.89 19.03
C THR A 92 -3.12 -8.35 18.35
N PRO A 93 -1.90 -8.87 18.62
CA PRO A 93 -0.71 -8.51 17.84
C PRO A 93 -0.94 -8.93 16.39
N VAL A 94 -0.92 -7.95 15.50
CA VAL A 94 -1.17 -8.20 14.09
C VAL A 94 0.16 -8.45 13.40
N THR A 95 0.41 -9.70 13.02
CA THR A 95 1.51 -10.03 12.10
C THR A 95 1.03 -9.78 10.69
N LEU A 96 1.32 -8.61 10.14
CA LEU A 96 0.70 -8.14 8.91
C LEU A 96 1.48 -8.56 7.66
N LYS A 97 1.68 -9.87 7.49
CA LYS A 97 1.98 -10.40 6.15
C LYS A 97 0.65 -10.68 5.44
N PRO A 98 0.38 -10.05 4.28
CA PRO A 98 -0.88 -10.23 3.58
C PRO A 98 -1.11 -11.68 3.18
N SER A 99 -2.31 -12.21 3.41
CA SER A 99 -2.68 -13.55 2.93
C SER A 99 -2.98 -13.55 1.44
N TYR A 100 -3.54 -12.46 0.95
CA TYR A 100 -3.89 -12.30 -0.46
C TYR A 100 -3.29 -11.02 -1.02
N ALA A 101 -2.79 -11.07 -2.25
CA ALA A 101 -2.33 -9.90 -2.97
C ALA A 101 -2.87 -9.89 -4.41
N PHE A 102 -3.25 -8.72 -4.90
CA PHE A 102 -3.66 -8.58 -6.30
C PHE A 102 -2.45 -8.51 -7.22
N ILE A 103 -1.50 -7.61 -6.94
CA ILE A 103 -0.20 -7.60 -7.60
C ILE A 103 0.85 -7.96 -6.55
N TYR A 104 1.67 -8.95 -6.86
CA TYR A 104 2.68 -9.47 -5.94
C TYR A 104 4.04 -9.54 -6.58
N ALA A 105 5.08 -9.26 -5.79
CA ALA A 105 6.47 -9.57 -6.13
C ALA A 105 7.22 -9.99 -4.86
N LYS A 106 8.15 -10.92 -5.01
CA LYS A 106 9.09 -11.30 -3.96
C LYS A 106 10.41 -11.71 -4.57
N ASP A 107 11.51 -11.30 -3.92
CA ASP A 107 12.88 -11.59 -4.37
C ASP A 107 13.05 -11.24 -5.88
N ALA A 108 12.50 -10.09 -6.31
CA ALA A 108 12.40 -9.68 -7.70
C ALA A 108 12.90 -8.23 -7.84
N ASP A 109 14.17 -8.05 -8.13
CA ASP A 109 14.79 -6.74 -8.25
C ASP A 109 14.49 -6.05 -9.59
N ASP A 110 14.69 -4.73 -9.64
CA ASP A 110 14.49 -3.89 -10.83
C ASP A 110 13.07 -4.01 -11.42
N ILE A 111 12.04 -3.94 -10.58
CA ILE A 111 10.65 -3.96 -11.03
C ILE A 111 10.03 -2.55 -11.03
N ALA A 112 9.11 -2.34 -11.95
CA ALA A 112 8.35 -1.10 -11.99
C ALA A 112 6.87 -1.34 -12.28
N ILE A 113 6.02 -0.45 -11.74
CA ILE A 113 4.64 -0.24 -12.22
C ILE A 113 4.53 1.22 -12.64
N SER A 114 4.16 1.46 -13.89
CA SER A 114 4.24 2.80 -14.45
C SER A 114 3.07 3.16 -15.38
N GLY A 115 3.04 4.41 -15.77
CA GLY A 115 2.16 4.93 -16.80
C GLY A 115 0.83 5.48 -16.27
N PRO A 116 0.14 6.28 -17.10
CA PRO A 116 -1.04 7.06 -16.69
C PRO A 116 -2.35 6.25 -16.68
N GLY A 117 -2.27 4.92 -16.64
CA GLY A 117 -3.42 4.04 -16.48
C GLY A 117 -3.84 3.85 -15.03
N VAL A 118 -4.72 2.88 -14.79
CA VAL A 118 -5.39 2.68 -13.50
C VAL A 118 -5.26 1.24 -13.04
N VAL A 119 -4.87 1.03 -11.78
CA VAL A 119 -5.06 -0.23 -11.05
C VAL A 119 -6.27 -0.04 -10.12
N ASP A 120 -7.32 -0.83 -10.31
CA ASP A 120 -8.58 -0.74 -9.57
C ASP A 120 -8.78 -1.99 -8.71
N GLY A 121 -8.72 -1.82 -7.39
CA GLY A 121 -8.85 -2.91 -6.43
C GLY A 121 -10.27 -3.45 -6.26
N ASN A 122 -11.29 -2.83 -6.89
CA ASN A 122 -12.68 -3.31 -6.85
C ASN A 122 -13.20 -3.56 -5.41
N ALA A 123 -12.87 -2.67 -4.47
CA ALA A 123 -13.07 -2.84 -3.02
C ALA A 123 -14.43 -3.40 -2.62
N TYR A 124 -15.51 -2.91 -3.23
CA TYR A 124 -16.87 -3.32 -2.86
C TYR A 124 -17.24 -4.76 -3.26
N ALA A 125 -16.38 -5.44 -4.03
CA ALA A 125 -16.51 -6.89 -4.23
C ALA A 125 -16.10 -7.70 -2.98
N PHE A 126 -15.29 -7.10 -2.08
CA PHE A 126 -14.70 -7.78 -0.92
C PHE A 126 -15.22 -7.24 0.43
N VAL A 127 -15.92 -6.13 0.44
CA VAL A 127 -16.38 -5.48 1.68
C VAL A 127 -17.88 -5.23 1.66
N LYS A 128 -18.47 -5.15 2.85
CA LYS A 128 -19.87 -4.76 3.04
C LYS A 128 -19.93 -3.42 3.77
N GLN A 129 -20.68 -2.48 3.21
CA GLN A 129 -21.00 -1.26 3.92
C GLN A 129 -22.11 -1.53 4.92
N VAL A 130 -21.88 -1.22 6.20
CA VAL A 130 -22.89 -1.37 7.26
C VAL A 130 -23.29 -0.04 7.88
N SER A 131 -22.56 1.04 7.59
CA SER A 131 -22.90 2.40 7.99
C SER A 131 -22.46 3.39 6.91
N PRO A 132 -22.96 4.65 6.92
CA PRO A 132 -22.51 5.67 5.96
C PRO A 132 -21.06 6.13 6.15
N TYR A 133 -20.37 5.71 7.22
CA TYR A 133 -19.04 6.18 7.57
C TYR A 133 -17.99 5.09 7.56
N TYR A 134 -18.40 3.82 7.50
CA TYR A 134 -17.53 2.72 7.81
C TYR A 134 -18.03 1.42 7.22
N VAL A 135 -17.19 0.66 6.58
CA VAL A 135 -17.50 -0.70 6.15
C VAL A 135 -17.08 -1.69 7.22
N THR A 136 -17.96 -2.60 7.54
CA THR A 136 -17.72 -3.69 8.48
C THR A 136 -18.17 -5.01 7.87
N GLY A 137 -18.09 -6.06 8.62
CA GLY A 137 -18.49 -7.41 8.21
C GLY A 137 -17.30 -8.30 8.24
N ASP A 138 -17.36 -9.34 7.44
CA ASP A 138 -16.20 -10.21 7.29
C ASP A 138 -15.11 -9.40 6.59
N PHE A 139 -14.19 -8.85 7.38
CA PHE A 139 -13.05 -8.09 6.86
C PHE A 139 -12.16 -8.96 5.98
N TYR A 140 -12.36 -10.24 5.99
CA TYR A 140 -11.58 -11.22 5.27
C TYR A 140 -12.45 -12.17 4.47
N PRO A 141 -11.86 -12.60 3.40
CA PRO A 141 -10.57 -12.20 2.82
C PRO A 141 -10.66 -10.91 2.01
N ARG A 142 -9.68 -9.99 2.20
CA ARG A 142 -9.51 -8.76 1.41
C ARG A 142 -8.06 -8.70 0.89
N PRO A 143 -7.81 -8.65 -0.42
CA PRO A 143 -6.44 -8.60 -0.92
C PRO A 143 -5.79 -7.24 -0.70
N THR A 144 -4.51 -7.22 -0.34
CA THR A 144 -3.65 -6.06 -0.53
C THR A 144 -3.55 -5.77 -2.03
N LEU A 145 -3.67 -4.50 -2.42
CA LEU A 145 -3.69 -4.17 -3.85
C LEU A 145 -2.33 -4.44 -4.50
N ILE A 146 -1.24 -3.96 -3.90
CA ILE A 146 0.12 -4.21 -4.37
C ILE A 146 0.98 -4.57 -3.16
N TYR A 147 1.50 -5.78 -3.12
CA TYR A 147 2.42 -6.25 -2.09
C TYR A 147 3.75 -6.67 -2.72
N VAL A 148 4.82 -5.99 -2.31
CA VAL A 148 6.18 -6.24 -2.79
C VAL A 148 7.06 -6.58 -1.60
N GLU A 149 7.65 -7.77 -1.59
CA GLU A 149 8.43 -8.28 -0.47
C GLU A 149 9.87 -8.58 -0.89
N HIS A 150 10.83 -8.00 -0.17
CA HIS A 150 12.26 -8.24 -0.33
C HIS A 150 12.74 -8.08 -1.78
N CYS A 151 12.53 -6.86 -2.31
CA CYS A 151 12.93 -6.49 -3.67
C CYS A 151 13.72 -5.18 -3.64
N ASP A 152 14.76 -5.08 -4.46
CA ASP A 152 15.60 -3.89 -4.55
C ASP A 152 15.35 -3.13 -5.87
N HIS A 153 15.60 -1.80 -5.86
CA HIS A 153 15.44 -0.92 -7.04
C HIS A 153 14.04 -0.97 -7.64
N ILE A 154 13.04 -0.70 -6.83
CA ILE A 154 11.64 -0.75 -7.27
C ILE A 154 11.04 0.64 -7.48
N SER A 155 10.16 0.78 -8.47
CA SER A 155 9.51 2.06 -8.73
C SER A 155 8.04 1.98 -9.08
N PHE A 156 7.28 2.98 -8.58
CA PHE A 156 5.86 3.20 -8.89
C PHE A 156 5.69 4.64 -9.36
N THR A 157 5.33 4.84 -10.64
CA THR A 157 5.32 6.18 -11.23
C THR A 157 4.09 6.45 -12.08
N GLU A 158 3.49 7.64 -11.89
CA GLU A 158 2.38 8.20 -12.68
C GLU A 158 1.07 7.41 -12.66
N VAL A 159 1.03 6.21 -12.10
CA VAL A 159 -0.14 5.33 -12.09
C VAL A 159 -1.19 5.82 -11.09
N THR A 160 -2.46 5.60 -11.41
CA THR A 160 -3.56 5.75 -10.47
C THR A 160 -3.91 4.41 -9.84
N LEU A 161 -3.82 4.33 -8.52
CA LEU A 161 -4.27 3.20 -7.70
C LEU A 161 -5.60 3.60 -7.05
N ARG A 162 -6.64 2.79 -7.14
CA ARG A 162 -7.92 3.16 -6.55
C ARG A 162 -8.71 1.98 -6.02
N ASN A 163 -9.69 2.28 -5.18
CA ASN A 163 -10.65 1.31 -4.65
C ASN A 163 -9.97 0.09 -4.05
N ALA A 164 -8.89 0.28 -3.31
CA ALA A 164 -8.21 -0.81 -2.63
C ALA A 164 -9.13 -1.42 -1.56
N PRO A 165 -9.30 -2.73 -1.53
CA PRO A 165 -10.13 -3.37 -0.49
C PRO A 165 -9.42 -3.46 0.86
N PHE A 166 -8.11 -3.35 0.89
CA PHE A 166 -7.21 -3.33 2.04
C PHE A 166 -6.03 -2.40 1.72
N TRP A 167 -4.87 -2.52 2.34
CA TRP A 167 -3.69 -1.69 2.08
C TRP A 167 -3.38 -1.59 0.59
N THR A 168 -3.08 -0.37 0.13
CA THR A 168 -2.96 -0.11 -1.31
C THR A 168 -1.57 -0.47 -1.84
N LEU A 169 -0.52 0.10 -1.26
CA LEU A 169 0.86 -0.13 -1.71
C LEU A 169 1.75 -0.46 -0.51
N HIS A 170 2.14 -1.72 -0.41
CA HIS A 170 2.87 -2.25 0.73
C HIS A 170 4.24 -2.84 0.29
N PRO A 171 5.29 -2.02 0.22
CA PRO A 171 6.66 -2.52 0.09
C PRO A 171 7.18 -2.96 1.46
N ALA A 172 7.57 -4.24 1.58
CA ALA A 172 8.05 -4.85 2.80
C ALA A 172 9.47 -5.40 2.63
N GLY A 173 10.42 -4.94 3.45
CA GLY A 173 11.80 -5.36 3.37
C GLY A 173 12.51 -4.97 2.06
N CYS A 174 12.08 -3.89 1.43
CA CYS A 174 12.60 -3.42 0.15
C CYS A 174 13.68 -2.36 0.32
N ASP A 175 14.61 -2.27 -0.63
CA ASP A 175 15.62 -1.23 -0.68
C ASP A 175 15.55 -0.43 -2.00
N ASP A 176 15.91 0.86 -1.94
CA ASP A 176 15.84 1.80 -3.06
C ASP A 176 14.46 1.85 -3.75
N VAL A 177 13.48 2.32 -2.98
CA VAL A 177 12.08 2.41 -3.40
C VAL A 177 11.77 3.82 -3.86
N LEU A 178 11.31 3.98 -5.12
CA LEU A 178 10.81 5.25 -5.65
C LEU A 178 9.30 5.19 -5.89
N ILE A 179 8.56 6.09 -5.24
CA ILE A 179 7.12 6.29 -5.45
C ILE A 179 6.91 7.75 -5.84
N SER A 180 6.59 8.00 -7.10
CA SER A 180 6.58 9.38 -7.61
C SER A 180 5.40 9.68 -8.52
N GLY A 181 4.69 10.78 -8.21
CA GLY A 181 3.61 11.28 -9.05
C GLY A 181 2.42 10.35 -9.17
N ILE A 182 2.25 9.40 -8.26
CA ILE A 182 1.10 8.50 -8.26
C ILE A 182 -0.13 9.16 -7.64
N HIS A 183 -1.30 8.70 -8.06
CA HIS A 183 -2.56 9.04 -7.41
C HIS A 183 -3.10 7.80 -6.69
N ILE A 184 -3.47 7.93 -5.41
CA ILE A 184 -4.23 6.92 -4.67
C ILE A 184 -5.59 7.52 -4.35
N LEU A 185 -6.65 6.89 -4.86
CA LEU A 185 -8.02 7.37 -4.78
C LEU A 185 -8.94 6.27 -4.22
N ASN A 186 -8.87 6.07 -2.92
CA ASN A 186 -9.70 5.08 -2.23
C ASN A 186 -10.98 5.74 -1.68
N ASP A 187 -12.02 4.92 -1.52
CA ASP A 187 -13.25 5.35 -0.88
C ASP A 187 -13.02 5.59 0.62
N LEU A 188 -13.44 6.75 1.10
CA LEU A 188 -13.27 7.18 2.49
C LEU A 188 -14.08 6.37 3.52
N ASN A 189 -14.90 5.42 3.08
CA ASN A 189 -15.65 4.51 3.95
C ASN A 189 -15.02 3.11 4.07
N VAL A 190 -14.04 2.78 3.23
CA VAL A 190 -13.40 1.45 3.25
C VAL A 190 -12.27 1.42 4.25
N ALA A 191 -12.52 0.91 5.45
CA ALA A 191 -11.51 0.80 6.51
C ALA A 191 -10.28 0.00 6.07
N ASN A 192 -9.11 0.38 6.58
CA ASN A 192 -7.80 -0.21 6.26
C ASN A 192 -7.43 -0.10 4.77
N SER A 193 -7.92 0.92 4.08
CA SER A 193 -7.48 1.23 2.72
C SER A 193 -6.31 2.22 2.74
N ASP A 194 -5.30 1.93 3.58
CA ASP A 194 -4.07 2.72 3.70
C ASP A 194 -3.47 3.01 2.33
N GLY A 195 -2.79 4.13 2.18
CA GLY A 195 -2.22 4.53 0.90
C GLY A 195 -0.89 3.83 0.61
N ILE A 196 0.15 4.20 1.34
CA ILE A 196 1.51 3.68 1.14
C ILE A 196 2.07 3.27 2.49
N ASP A 197 2.44 1.99 2.61
CA ASP A 197 2.91 1.37 3.84
C ASP A 197 4.34 0.81 3.71
N PRO A 198 5.39 1.64 3.70
CA PRO A 198 6.76 1.13 3.75
C PRO A 198 6.99 0.41 5.09
N ASP A 199 7.24 -0.89 5.02
CA ASP A 199 7.40 -1.78 6.16
C ASP A 199 8.80 -2.40 6.14
N HIS A 200 9.63 -2.14 7.15
CA HIS A 200 11.03 -2.59 7.18
C HIS A 200 11.83 -2.28 5.90
N SER A 201 11.43 -1.23 5.17
CA SER A 201 12.04 -0.83 3.91
C SER A 201 13.03 0.32 4.10
N THR A 202 14.06 0.37 3.26
CA THR A 202 15.14 1.34 3.35
C THR A 202 15.26 2.18 2.07
N ASN A 203 15.83 3.39 2.19
CA ASN A 203 16.06 4.31 1.06
C ASN A 203 14.78 4.60 0.24
N VAL A 204 13.69 4.90 0.94
CA VAL A 204 12.35 5.11 0.34
C VAL A 204 12.15 6.59 0.01
N ARG A 205 11.70 6.88 -1.20
CA ARG A 205 11.37 8.22 -1.67
C ARG A 205 9.93 8.26 -2.16
N ILE A 206 9.08 9.03 -1.48
CA ILE A 206 7.66 9.27 -1.82
C ILE A 206 7.52 10.74 -2.20
N ILE A 207 7.35 11.03 -3.49
CA ILE A 207 7.48 12.38 -4.02
C ILE A 207 6.31 12.76 -4.91
N GLY A 208 5.67 13.91 -4.61
CA GLY A 208 4.65 14.49 -5.49
C GLY A 208 3.39 13.64 -5.66
N CYS A 209 3.03 12.84 -4.67
CA CYS A 209 1.87 11.95 -4.71
C CYS A 209 0.60 12.68 -4.25
N HIS A 210 -0.55 12.29 -4.82
CA HIS A 210 -1.86 12.69 -4.34
C HIS A 210 -2.58 11.48 -3.76
N ILE A 211 -2.93 11.53 -2.45
CA ILE A 211 -3.48 10.37 -1.74
C ILE A 211 -4.76 10.75 -1.01
N THR A 212 -5.83 10.03 -1.31
CA THR A 212 -7.10 10.05 -0.58
C THR A 212 -7.44 8.63 -0.17
N CYS A 213 -7.59 8.37 1.14
CA CYS A 213 -7.89 7.02 1.66
C CYS A 213 -8.64 7.06 3.00
N ALA A 214 -9.24 5.94 3.34
CA ALA A 214 -10.03 5.82 4.57
C ALA A 214 -9.21 5.34 5.78
N ASP A 215 -7.93 5.15 5.63
CA ASP A 215 -6.99 4.92 6.73
C ASP A 215 -5.75 5.82 6.53
N ASP A 216 -4.57 5.42 6.94
CA ASP A 216 -3.40 6.29 6.91
C ASP A 216 -2.89 6.50 5.46
N CYS A 217 -2.65 7.77 5.03
CA CYS A 217 -2.19 7.99 3.64
C CYS A 217 -0.77 7.49 3.41
N ILE A 218 0.16 7.85 4.29
CA ILE A 218 1.53 7.35 4.28
C ILE A 218 1.82 6.86 5.68
N CYS A 219 1.96 5.55 5.83
CA CYS A 219 2.16 4.91 7.12
C CYS A 219 3.46 4.12 7.14
N LEU A 220 4.47 4.64 7.84
CA LEU A 220 5.70 3.91 8.04
C LEU A 220 5.46 2.82 9.08
N LYS A 221 5.71 1.58 8.70
CA LYS A 221 5.50 0.41 9.53
C LYS A 221 6.81 -0.30 9.84
N SER A 222 6.80 -1.07 10.91
CA SER A 222 7.89 -1.96 11.32
C SER A 222 7.23 -3.16 11.99
N SER A 223 6.54 -3.97 11.18
CA SER A 223 5.64 -5.02 11.63
C SER A 223 6.39 -6.25 12.15
N SER A 224 5.83 -6.96 13.12
CA SER A 224 6.45 -8.15 13.70
C SER A 224 6.67 -9.28 12.71
N GLY A 225 5.91 -9.32 11.62
CA GLY A 225 6.02 -10.33 10.57
C GLY A 225 7.22 -10.14 9.63
N ASN A 226 7.84 -8.95 9.62
CA ASN A 226 8.91 -8.56 8.68
C ASN A 226 10.21 -8.17 9.39
N MET A 227 10.37 -8.53 10.67
CA MET A 227 11.52 -8.18 11.53
C MET A 227 12.88 -8.59 10.94
N GLU A 228 12.93 -9.64 10.14
CA GLU A 228 14.14 -10.12 9.48
C GLU A 228 14.78 -9.10 8.53
N TYR A 229 14.00 -8.13 8.03
CA TYR A 229 14.48 -7.13 7.07
C TYR A 229 15.11 -5.89 7.72
N GLY A 230 15.12 -5.80 9.06
CA GLY A 230 15.76 -4.69 9.77
C GLY A 230 14.86 -3.47 9.96
N PRO A 231 15.40 -2.26 10.18
CA PRO A 231 14.61 -1.06 10.46
C PRO A 231 13.97 -0.47 9.21
N THR A 232 12.87 0.27 9.37
CA THR A 232 12.41 1.22 8.36
C THR A 232 13.29 2.47 8.41
N LYS A 233 14.04 2.76 7.34
CA LYS A 233 15.15 3.71 7.42
C LYS A 233 15.34 4.53 6.15
N ASN A 234 15.86 5.77 6.33
CA ASN A 234 16.17 6.70 5.23
C ASN A 234 14.94 6.96 4.36
N VAL A 235 13.86 7.44 4.95
CA VAL A 235 12.59 7.71 4.25
C VAL A 235 12.44 9.20 4.01
N LEU A 236 12.20 9.57 2.74
CA LEU A 236 11.85 10.92 2.32
C LEU A 236 10.41 10.96 1.81
N VAL A 237 9.57 11.82 2.39
CA VAL A 237 8.24 12.17 1.88
C VAL A 237 8.26 13.65 1.53
N SER A 238 7.97 14.02 0.27
CA SER A 238 8.03 15.41 -0.16
C SER A 238 6.99 15.76 -1.22
N GLY A 239 6.39 16.96 -1.10
CA GLY A 239 5.52 17.53 -2.14
C GLY A 239 4.19 16.79 -2.32
N CYS A 240 3.70 16.08 -1.30
CA CYS A 240 2.48 15.28 -1.37
C CYS A 240 1.25 16.08 -0.93
N THR A 241 0.07 15.72 -1.49
CA THR A 241 -1.24 16.19 -1.04
C THR A 241 -2.03 15.02 -0.48
N LEU A 242 -2.52 15.15 0.77
CA LEU A 242 -3.00 14.02 1.56
C LEU A 242 -4.37 14.31 2.18
N ILE A 243 -5.31 13.36 2.05
CA ILE A 243 -6.64 13.37 2.67
C ILE A 243 -6.90 12.01 3.30
N SER A 244 -7.16 11.96 4.61
CA SER A 244 -7.33 10.70 5.34
C SER A 244 -8.44 10.77 6.38
N THR A 245 -9.23 9.72 6.52
CA THR A 245 -10.16 9.58 7.66
C THR A 245 -9.45 9.09 8.95
N SER A 246 -8.18 8.70 8.89
CA SER A 246 -7.32 8.33 10.03
C SER A 246 -6.17 9.31 10.19
N ALA A 247 -4.99 9.06 9.63
CA ALA A 247 -3.87 9.99 9.69
C ALA A 247 -3.24 10.20 8.31
N ALA A 248 -2.97 11.47 7.95
CA ALA A 248 -2.33 11.75 6.66
C ALA A 248 -0.89 11.21 6.62
N ILE A 249 -0.14 11.38 7.71
CA ILE A 249 1.19 10.81 7.89
C ILE A 249 1.23 10.09 9.21
N LYS A 250 1.63 8.82 9.17
CA LYS A 250 1.69 7.96 10.35
C LYS A 250 3.06 7.29 10.49
N ILE A 251 3.53 7.15 11.71
CA ILE A 251 4.62 6.27 12.11
C ILE A 251 4.05 5.29 13.15
N GLY A 252 4.03 4.01 12.82
CA GLY A 252 3.36 2.96 13.60
C GLY A 252 1.88 2.78 13.15
N THR A 253 0.96 2.19 13.93
CA THR A 253 1.16 1.64 15.28
C THR A 253 2.06 0.40 15.31
N GLU A 254 2.15 -0.34 14.19
CA GLU A 254 3.03 -1.47 14.03
C GLU A 254 4.49 -0.98 14.08
N GLY A 255 5.09 -1.11 15.24
CA GLY A 255 6.41 -0.55 15.56
C GLY A 255 7.22 -1.49 16.43
N THR A 256 7.38 -2.75 16.02
CA THR A 256 8.22 -3.73 16.70
C THR A 256 9.71 -3.44 16.47
N GLY A 257 10.07 -3.01 15.26
CA GLY A 257 11.42 -2.56 14.92
C GLY A 257 11.55 -1.03 14.99
N ASN A 258 12.67 -0.52 14.51
CA ASN A 258 13.02 0.89 14.58
C ASN A 258 12.66 1.66 13.30
N PHE A 259 12.45 2.97 13.48
CA PHE A 259 12.30 3.95 12.41
C PHE A 259 13.46 4.95 12.51
N GLU A 260 14.25 5.12 11.45
CA GLU A 260 15.47 5.91 11.50
C GLU A 260 15.62 6.82 10.28
N ASN A 261 16.04 8.09 10.51
CA ASN A 261 16.34 9.06 9.47
C ASN A 261 15.13 9.35 8.56
N LEU A 262 14.11 9.99 9.11
CA LEU A 262 12.86 10.30 8.44
C LEU A 262 12.77 11.77 8.11
N ILE A 263 12.46 12.13 6.88
CA ILE A 263 12.21 13.52 6.46
C ILE A 263 10.84 13.59 5.78
N VAL A 264 9.99 14.47 6.31
CA VAL A 264 8.69 14.80 5.70
C VAL A 264 8.60 16.29 5.50
N ASN A 265 8.47 16.74 4.26
CA ASN A 265 8.44 18.18 3.98
C ASN A 265 7.57 18.56 2.77
N ASN A 266 7.26 19.87 2.67
CA ASN A 266 6.54 20.47 1.55
C ASN A 266 5.21 19.76 1.24
N CYS A 267 4.48 19.29 2.24
CA CYS A 267 3.22 18.57 2.07
C CYS A 267 2.02 19.44 2.42
N ILE A 268 0.88 19.15 1.78
CA ILE A 268 -0.41 19.73 2.10
C ILE A 268 -1.31 18.61 2.62
N ILE A 269 -1.72 18.72 3.85
CA ILE A 269 -2.70 17.85 4.50
C ILE A 269 -3.98 18.64 4.63
N SER A 270 -5.05 18.15 4.03
CA SER A 270 -6.36 18.80 4.09
C SER A 270 -7.45 17.79 4.41
N ASP A 271 -8.53 18.27 5.00
CA ASP A 271 -9.73 17.48 5.28
C ASP A 271 -9.44 16.11 5.93
N SER A 272 -8.42 16.05 6.81
CA SER A 272 -7.94 14.81 7.42
C SER A 272 -8.34 14.72 8.91
N ASN A 273 -8.55 13.49 9.41
CA ASN A 273 -8.90 13.31 10.83
C ASN A 273 -7.69 13.59 11.73
N ARG A 274 -6.47 13.12 11.32
CA ARG A 274 -5.20 13.53 11.92
C ARG A 274 -4.24 13.99 10.84
N GLY A 275 -3.41 14.97 11.17
CA GLY A 275 -2.33 15.41 10.29
C GLY A 275 -1.13 14.47 10.39
N ILE A 276 -0.29 14.65 11.40
CA ILE A 276 0.88 13.83 11.70
C ILE A 276 0.59 13.00 12.96
N SER A 277 0.78 11.70 12.88
CA SER A 277 0.56 10.79 14.01
C SER A 277 1.76 9.87 14.22
N ILE A 278 2.43 9.98 15.35
CA ILE A 278 3.52 9.08 15.77
C ILE A 278 3.00 8.27 16.96
N GLN A 279 2.81 6.98 16.76
CA GLN A 279 2.27 6.09 17.80
C GLN A 279 3.06 4.79 17.85
N ILE A 280 3.98 4.66 18.80
CA ILE A 280 4.82 3.48 18.95
C ILE A 280 4.32 2.66 20.12
N ARG A 281 3.79 1.48 19.82
CA ARG A 281 3.08 0.63 20.78
C ARG A 281 3.69 -0.76 20.97
N ASP A 282 4.69 -1.13 20.18
CA ASP A 282 5.20 -2.52 20.09
C ASP A 282 6.68 -2.63 20.41
N GLY A 283 7.26 -1.64 21.12
CA GLY A 283 8.63 -1.71 21.65
C GLY A 283 9.73 -1.09 20.78
N GLY A 284 9.44 -0.72 19.54
CA GLY A 284 10.41 -0.08 18.65
C GLY A 284 10.73 1.37 19.02
N SER A 285 11.55 2.01 18.22
CA SER A 285 11.94 3.40 18.46
C SER A 285 11.92 4.26 17.20
N VAL A 286 11.67 5.57 17.38
CA VAL A 286 11.81 6.58 16.31
C VAL A 286 13.02 7.44 16.64
N LYS A 287 13.93 7.60 15.66
CA LYS A 287 15.15 8.40 15.77
C LYS A 287 15.35 9.27 14.53
N ASN A 288 15.81 10.51 14.72
CA ASN A 288 16.15 11.43 13.64
C ASN A 288 14.97 11.66 12.68
N ALA A 289 13.82 12.08 13.17
CA ALA A 289 12.66 12.44 12.37
C ALA A 289 12.54 13.98 12.24
N SER A 290 12.36 14.48 11.01
CA SER A 290 12.18 15.89 10.72
C SER A 290 10.89 16.11 9.93
N PHE A 291 10.08 17.07 10.38
CA PHE A 291 8.85 17.50 9.73
C PHE A 291 8.93 19.01 9.53
N SER A 292 8.85 19.49 8.27
CA SER A 292 8.94 20.90 7.95
C SER A 292 8.08 21.31 6.77
N ASP A 293 7.71 22.59 6.72
CA ASP A 293 6.98 23.18 5.61
C ASP A 293 5.70 22.42 5.24
N ILE A 294 4.90 22.06 6.25
CA ILE A 294 3.66 21.28 6.10
C ILE A 294 2.45 22.16 6.47
N ILE A 295 1.50 22.26 5.56
CA ILE A 295 0.19 22.85 5.84
C ILE A 295 -0.72 21.73 6.34
N ILE A 296 -1.37 21.94 7.50
CA ILE A 296 -2.25 20.93 8.11
C ILE A 296 -3.61 21.54 8.41
N GLU A 297 -4.63 20.99 7.77
CA GLU A 297 -6.03 21.23 8.07
C GLU A 297 -6.69 19.91 8.48
N THR A 298 -7.25 19.86 9.69
CA THR A 298 -7.88 18.65 10.21
C THR A 298 -9.33 18.89 10.58
N ARG A 299 -10.11 17.83 10.52
CA ARG A 299 -11.47 17.79 11.03
C ARG A 299 -11.79 16.41 11.60
N ARG A 300 -12.65 16.34 12.59
CA ARG A 300 -13.24 15.09 13.02
C ARG A 300 -14.23 14.56 11.98
N PHE A 301 -14.08 13.33 11.53
CA PHE A 301 -14.98 12.70 10.57
C PHE A 301 -16.22 12.14 11.25
N ALA A 302 -16.06 11.09 12.04
CA ALA A 302 -17.10 10.42 12.78
C ALA A 302 -16.50 9.64 13.96
N ASP A 303 -17.35 9.24 14.92
CA ASP A 303 -16.90 8.56 16.14
C ASP A 303 -16.31 7.17 15.91
N CYS A 304 -16.58 6.55 14.75
CA CYS A 304 -16.04 5.25 14.39
C CYS A 304 -14.61 5.31 13.84
N TRP A 305 -14.10 6.49 13.44
CA TRP A 305 -12.75 6.63 12.93
C TRP A 305 -11.74 6.96 14.04
N TRP A 306 -10.49 6.53 13.82
CA TRP A 306 -9.39 6.75 14.76
C TRP A 306 -8.94 8.21 14.74
N GLY A 307 -9.14 8.92 15.83
CA GLY A 307 -8.74 10.30 16.00
C GLY A 307 -9.90 11.25 16.27
N CYS A 308 -9.57 12.45 16.70
CA CYS A 308 -10.51 13.46 17.11
C CYS A 308 -10.27 14.83 16.44
N GLY A 309 -9.58 14.86 15.31
CA GLY A 309 -9.22 16.08 14.59
C GLY A 309 -7.86 16.65 15.03
N GLU A 310 -6.94 15.83 15.53
CA GLU A 310 -5.64 16.30 16.02
C GLU A 310 -4.67 16.62 14.87
N PRO A 311 -4.16 17.85 14.75
CA PRO A 311 -3.16 18.17 13.72
C PRO A 311 -1.87 17.40 13.90
N ILE A 312 -1.44 17.21 15.16
CA ILE A 312 -0.23 16.46 15.52
C ILE A 312 -0.53 15.63 16.76
N THR A 313 -0.24 14.33 16.66
CA THR A 313 -0.35 13.38 17.77
C THR A 313 0.95 12.64 17.95
N ILE A 314 1.53 12.66 19.14
CA ILE A 314 2.74 11.91 19.48
C ILE A 314 2.46 11.16 20.77
N SER A 315 2.57 9.83 20.71
CA SER A 315 2.34 9.01 21.89
C SER A 315 3.16 7.71 21.88
N THR A 316 3.52 7.28 23.08
CA THR A 316 4.02 5.94 23.35
C THR A 316 3.18 5.34 24.47
N HIS A 317 2.56 4.23 24.23
CA HIS A 317 1.82 3.47 25.27
C HIS A 317 1.73 2.01 24.85
N ASP A 318 1.62 1.13 25.81
CA ASP A 318 1.53 -0.29 25.57
C ASP A 318 0.29 -0.62 24.73
N ARG A 319 0.41 -1.53 23.79
CA ARG A 319 -0.74 -2.04 23.02
C ARG A 319 -1.65 -2.87 23.91
N ASP A 320 -1.02 -3.72 24.73
CA ASP A 320 -1.65 -4.62 25.66
C ASP A 320 -0.71 -4.93 26.85
N GLU A 321 -1.08 -5.86 27.72
CA GLU A 321 -0.29 -6.24 28.90
C GLU A 321 1.04 -6.95 28.54
N GLN A 322 1.21 -7.44 27.32
CA GLN A 322 2.37 -8.22 26.88
C GLN A 322 3.36 -7.40 26.05
N THR A 323 2.90 -6.32 25.42
CA THR A 323 3.73 -5.44 24.60
C THR A 323 4.16 -4.21 25.38
N LYS A 324 5.42 -3.81 25.21
CA LYS A 324 5.94 -2.58 25.81
C LYS A 324 5.89 -1.44 24.80
N SER A 325 5.55 -0.25 25.29
CA SER A 325 5.66 0.96 24.51
C SER A 325 7.10 1.20 24.06
N GLY A 326 7.24 1.83 22.89
CA GLY A 326 8.53 2.16 22.33
C GLY A 326 9.08 3.49 22.83
N HIS A 327 10.09 4.01 22.14
CA HIS A 327 10.80 5.23 22.46
C HIS A 327 10.84 6.18 21.28
N ILE A 328 10.68 7.49 21.53
CA ILE A 328 10.80 8.56 20.54
C ILE A 328 11.87 9.54 21.06
N SER A 329 12.91 9.77 20.23
CA SER A 329 14.04 10.64 20.59
C SER A 329 14.40 11.62 19.47
#